data_fb8dd9d3ca851e521d0aa31353c0ba0b
#
_entry.id   fb8dd9d3ca851e521d0aa31353c0ba0b
#
_cell.length_a   1.000
_cell.length_b   1.000
_cell.length_c   1.000
_cell.angle_alpha   90.00
_cell.angle_beta   90.00
_cell.angle_gamma   90.00
#
_symmetry.space_group_name_H-M   'P 1'
#
loop_
_entity.id
_entity.type
_entity.pdbx_description
1 polymer ?
#
loop_
_entity_poly.entity_id
_entity_poly.type
_entity_poly.pdbx_seq_one_letter_code
_entity_poly.pdbx_strand_id
1 'polypeptide(L)'
;ELSNSSVYAPIFVAVQDAKSDKSLISNLSEKYGFLACGFARAEKLHQTEPFLQDWLNRGYQGNMTYMENHFSKRLDPTLLVENAKTVICFAYNYFPKPFDPTSQSQGVGTTAKIAKYAWGDDYHQVIKEKLFAMMDEIRIHIPHFEGRAFVDSAPVMERQWAERAGLGWIGKNSLLLRKGVGSFFFLAEIICNVDIEPDEQQTDHCGECRACIDACPTQAIVHPQVIDSNRCISYLTIEHDGPIPIDFRAAIGNRIYGCDDCQWVT
;
A
#
# COMPACT_ATOMS: atom_id res chain seq x y z
N GLU A 1 -25.93 56.13 -34.05
CA GLU A 1 -26.25 54.69 -33.83
C GLU A 1 -24.95 53.91 -33.84
N LEU A 2 -24.42 53.59 -32.68
CA LEU A 2 -23.23 52.78 -32.52
C LEU A 2 -23.66 51.39 -32.03
N SER A 3 -23.62 50.40 -32.91
CA SER A 3 -23.89 49.02 -32.57
C SER A 3 -22.68 48.39 -31.90
N ASN A 4 -22.83 48.08 -30.62
CA ASN A 4 -21.86 47.39 -29.80
C ASN A 4 -22.04 45.86 -30.01
N SER A 5 -21.27 45.21 -30.88
CA SER A 5 -21.24 43.78 -31.02
C SER A 5 -20.13 43.21 -30.12
N SER A 6 -20.53 42.79 -28.95
CA SER A 6 -19.71 42.01 -28.03
C SER A 6 -19.45 40.64 -28.63
N VAL A 7 -18.22 40.40 -29.12
CA VAL A 7 -17.75 39.09 -29.58
C VAL A 7 -17.35 38.29 -28.39
N TYR A 8 -18.23 37.37 -27.91
CA TYR A 8 -17.84 36.31 -26.99
C TYR A 8 -16.92 35.34 -27.73
N ALA A 9 -15.64 35.37 -27.46
CA ALA A 9 -14.75 34.29 -27.85
C ALA A 9 -15.11 33.03 -27.04
N PRO A 10 -15.30 31.86 -27.68
CA PRO A 10 -15.52 30.63 -26.96
C PRO A 10 -14.25 30.28 -26.18
N ILE A 11 -14.38 30.12 -24.87
CA ILE A 11 -13.33 29.54 -24.04
C ILE A 11 -13.22 28.06 -24.47
N PHE A 12 -12.23 27.76 -25.30
CA PHE A 12 -11.80 26.39 -25.56
C PHE A 12 -11.18 25.87 -24.26
N VAL A 13 -11.99 25.19 -23.46
CA VAL A 13 -11.49 24.27 -22.46
C VAL A 13 -10.88 23.11 -23.26
N ALA A 14 -9.56 23.10 -23.39
CA ALA A 14 -8.85 21.98 -23.97
C ALA A 14 -9.23 20.74 -23.17
N VAL A 15 -9.91 19.79 -23.79
CA VAL A 15 -10.12 18.45 -23.24
C VAL A 15 -8.72 17.84 -23.16
N GLN A 16 -8.12 17.89 -21.98
CA GLN A 16 -6.82 17.29 -21.73
C GLN A 16 -6.97 15.79 -21.90
N ASP A 17 -6.14 15.18 -22.74
CA ASP A 17 -6.24 13.75 -23.06
C ASP A 17 -5.88 12.91 -21.83
N ALA A 18 -6.72 11.95 -21.43
CA ALA A 18 -6.50 11.07 -20.27
C ALA A 18 -5.13 10.33 -20.34
N LYS A 19 -4.58 10.09 -21.52
CA LYS A 19 -3.22 9.61 -21.72
C LYS A 19 -2.16 10.61 -21.30
N SER A 20 -2.40 11.91 -21.52
CA SER A 20 -1.50 12.99 -21.10
C SER A 20 -1.43 13.07 -19.57
N ASP A 21 -2.57 12.96 -18.89
CA ASP A 21 -2.65 13.04 -17.43
C ASP A 21 -1.98 11.84 -16.76
N LYS A 22 -2.17 10.63 -17.30
CA LYS A 22 -1.49 9.41 -16.84
C LYS A 22 0.02 9.54 -16.94
N SER A 23 0.52 9.99 -18.09
CA SER A 23 1.96 10.17 -18.33
C SER A 23 2.56 11.25 -17.43
N LEU A 24 1.85 12.37 -17.23
CA LEU A 24 2.25 13.41 -16.30
C LEU A 24 2.44 12.87 -14.89
N ILE A 25 1.43 12.19 -14.36
CA ILE A 25 1.45 11.68 -12.99
C ILE A 25 2.53 10.60 -12.82
N SER A 26 2.72 9.75 -13.81
CA SER A 26 3.80 8.74 -13.81
C SER A 26 5.18 9.39 -13.75
N ASN A 27 5.43 10.42 -14.56
CA ASN A 27 6.69 11.15 -14.56
C ASN A 27 6.93 11.90 -13.23
N LEU A 28 5.88 12.48 -12.65
CA LEU A 28 5.96 13.10 -11.33
C LEU A 28 6.26 12.06 -10.24
N SER A 29 5.66 10.87 -10.31
CA SER A 29 5.96 9.78 -9.38
C SER A 29 7.46 9.45 -9.38
N GLU A 30 8.09 9.31 -10.54
CA GLU A 30 9.53 9.09 -10.66
C GLU A 30 10.35 10.27 -10.11
N LYS A 31 9.95 11.52 -10.43
CA LYS A 31 10.58 12.74 -9.94
C LYS A 31 10.60 12.81 -8.41
N TYR A 32 9.52 12.40 -7.76
CA TYR A 32 9.40 12.38 -6.30
C TYR A 32 10.01 11.12 -5.66
N GLY A 33 10.61 10.22 -6.45
CA GLY A 33 11.39 9.07 -6.01
C GLY A 33 10.55 7.86 -5.61
N PHE A 34 9.33 7.73 -6.13
CA PHE A 34 8.57 6.49 -6.01
C PHE A 34 9.14 5.41 -6.93
N LEU A 35 9.12 4.18 -6.45
CA LEU A 35 9.60 2.99 -7.17
C LEU A 35 8.67 2.62 -8.33
N ALA A 36 7.37 2.79 -8.11
CA ALA A 36 6.32 2.49 -9.07
C ALA A 36 5.07 3.32 -8.79
N CYS A 37 4.31 3.56 -9.87
CA CYS A 37 3.01 4.20 -9.87
C CYS A 37 2.06 3.35 -10.71
N GLY A 38 0.80 3.27 -10.33
CA GLY A 38 -0.23 2.58 -11.08
C GLY A 38 -1.62 3.12 -10.76
N PHE A 39 -2.60 2.80 -11.61
CA PHE A 39 -3.91 3.42 -11.64
C PHE A 39 -5.02 2.37 -11.60
N ALA A 40 -6.02 2.56 -10.75
CA ALA A 40 -7.21 1.72 -10.67
C ALA A 40 -8.47 2.58 -10.64
N ARG A 41 -9.60 2.06 -11.14
CA ARG A 41 -10.89 2.74 -10.99
C ARG A 41 -11.32 2.76 -9.53
N ALA A 42 -11.83 3.90 -9.06
CA ALA A 42 -12.36 4.06 -7.72
C ALA A 42 -13.76 3.44 -7.61
N GLU A 43 -13.81 2.12 -7.48
CA GLU A 43 -15.03 1.32 -7.37
C GLU A 43 -14.99 0.47 -6.11
N LYS A 44 -16.15 0.09 -5.56
CA LYS A 44 -16.20 -0.79 -4.39
C LYS A 44 -15.47 -2.12 -4.62
N LEU A 45 -14.70 -2.56 -3.63
CA LEU A 45 -13.96 -3.82 -3.63
C LEU A 45 -14.87 -5.02 -3.29
N HIS A 46 -15.85 -5.31 -4.15
CA HIS A 46 -16.87 -6.36 -3.91
C HIS A 46 -16.24 -7.73 -3.64
N GLN A 47 -15.16 -8.08 -4.33
CA GLN A 47 -14.50 -9.38 -4.15
C GLN A 47 -13.75 -9.49 -2.82
N THR A 48 -13.27 -8.38 -2.26
CA THR A 48 -12.54 -8.34 -0.99
C THR A 48 -13.47 -8.43 0.23
N GLU A 49 -14.71 -7.93 0.09
CA GLU A 49 -15.67 -7.82 1.18
C GLU A 49 -15.90 -9.14 1.95
N PRO A 50 -16.23 -10.29 1.29
CA PRO A 50 -16.45 -11.55 2.01
C PRO A 50 -15.21 -12.08 2.71
N PHE A 51 -14.01 -11.85 2.16
CA PHE A 51 -12.75 -12.28 2.78
C PHE A 51 -12.42 -11.45 4.01
N LEU A 52 -12.60 -10.14 3.96
CA LEU A 52 -12.39 -9.27 5.13
C LEU A 52 -13.39 -9.60 6.24
N GLN A 53 -14.66 -9.84 5.89
CA GLN A 53 -15.69 -10.21 6.87
C GLN A 53 -15.39 -11.56 7.53
N ASP A 54 -14.99 -12.59 6.78
CA ASP A 54 -14.62 -13.90 7.32
C ASP A 54 -13.40 -13.79 8.25
N TRP A 55 -12.39 -13.02 7.86
CA TRP A 55 -11.17 -12.77 8.66
C TRP A 55 -11.50 -12.10 10.00
N LEU A 56 -12.39 -11.10 10.00
CA LEU A 56 -12.88 -10.44 11.20
C LEU A 56 -13.72 -11.39 12.06
N ASN A 57 -14.63 -12.17 11.47
CA ASN A 57 -15.47 -13.13 12.18
C ASN A 57 -14.65 -14.22 12.88
N ARG A 58 -13.47 -14.55 12.36
CA ARG A 58 -12.52 -15.49 12.98
C ARG A 58 -11.68 -14.86 14.11
N GLY A 59 -11.78 -13.56 14.33
CA GLY A 59 -10.96 -12.84 15.30
C GLY A 59 -9.47 -12.77 14.94
N TYR A 60 -9.15 -12.91 13.66
CA TYR A 60 -7.75 -12.92 13.20
C TYR A 60 -7.09 -11.52 13.25
N GLN A 61 -7.86 -10.45 13.45
CA GLN A 61 -7.36 -9.08 13.67
C GLN A 61 -6.73 -8.89 15.07
N GLY A 62 -7.01 -9.79 16.03
CA GLY A 62 -6.55 -9.60 17.41
C GLY A 62 -7.05 -8.28 18.02
N ASN A 63 -6.17 -7.49 18.63
CA ASN A 63 -6.50 -6.20 19.24
C ASN A 63 -6.65 -5.04 18.22
N MET A 64 -6.43 -5.27 16.92
CA MET A 64 -6.56 -4.25 15.87
C MET A 64 -8.04 -3.95 15.57
N THR A 65 -8.78 -3.42 16.56
CA THR A 65 -10.22 -3.09 16.44
C THR A 65 -10.50 -2.06 15.35
N TYR A 66 -9.49 -1.25 15.00
CA TYR A 66 -9.59 -0.31 13.87
C TYR A 66 -9.85 -1.01 12.53
N MET A 67 -9.58 -2.31 12.40
CA MET A 67 -9.88 -3.08 11.19
C MET A 67 -11.39 -3.29 11.00
N GLU A 68 -12.16 -3.30 12.08
CA GLU A 68 -13.63 -3.38 12.07
C GLU A 68 -14.25 -2.00 11.80
N ASN A 69 -13.57 -0.94 12.27
CA ASN A 69 -14.03 0.42 12.12
C ASN A 69 -14.02 0.85 10.65
N HIS A 70 -15.07 1.60 10.28
CA HIS A 70 -15.19 2.12 8.91
C HIS A 70 -15.17 1.05 7.81
N PHE A 71 -15.69 -0.15 8.09
CA PHE A 71 -15.70 -1.29 7.19
C PHE A 71 -16.12 -0.92 5.74
N SER A 72 -17.24 -0.21 5.58
CA SER A 72 -17.70 0.22 4.25
C SER A 72 -16.73 1.18 3.56
N LYS A 73 -16.14 2.15 4.29
CA LYS A 73 -15.17 3.10 3.74
C LYS A 73 -13.87 2.40 3.33
N ARG A 74 -13.50 1.34 4.04
CA ARG A 74 -12.32 0.53 3.75
C ARG A 74 -12.43 -0.18 2.39
N LEU A 75 -13.64 -0.54 2.03
CA LEU A 75 -13.95 -1.24 0.77
C LEU A 75 -14.32 -0.31 -0.39
N ASP A 76 -14.75 0.90 -0.09
CA ASP A 76 -15.26 1.82 -1.11
C ASP A 76 -14.58 3.20 -1.01
N PRO A 77 -13.66 3.52 -1.93
CA PRO A 77 -12.91 4.78 -1.92
C PRO A 77 -13.80 6.00 -2.18
N THR A 78 -14.98 5.81 -2.81
CA THR A 78 -15.92 6.91 -3.07
C THR A 78 -16.55 7.44 -1.79
N LEU A 79 -16.52 6.66 -0.70
CA LEU A 79 -16.95 7.09 0.64
C LEU A 79 -15.84 7.85 1.40
N LEU A 80 -14.62 7.87 0.89
CA LEU A 80 -13.47 8.61 1.45
C LEU A 80 -13.24 9.94 0.74
N VAL A 81 -13.46 9.97 -0.58
CA VAL A 81 -13.27 11.15 -1.42
C VAL A 81 -14.48 11.29 -2.33
N GLU A 82 -15.15 12.44 -2.23
CA GLU A 82 -16.31 12.75 -3.06
C GLU A 82 -15.90 12.83 -4.54
N ASN A 83 -16.75 12.32 -5.42
CA ASN A 83 -16.51 12.26 -6.87
C ASN A 83 -15.23 11.50 -7.27
N ALA A 84 -14.72 10.61 -6.41
CA ALA A 84 -13.55 9.80 -6.74
C ALA A 84 -13.79 8.96 -8.00
N LYS A 85 -12.84 9.00 -8.94
CA LYS A 85 -12.83 8.21 -10.19
C LYS A 85 -11.63 7.29 -10.28
N THR A 86 -10.50 7.72 -9.72
CA THR A 86 -9.25 6.98 -9.79
C THR A 86 -8.59 6.85 -8.41
N VAL A 87 -8.08 5.67 -8.13
CA VAL A 87 -7.11 5.41 -7.06
C VAL A 87 -5.74 5.28 -7.72
N ILE A 88 -4.85 6.20 -7.43
CA ILE A 88 -3.45 6.20 -7.87
C ILE A 88 -2.63 5.56 -6.75
N CYS A 89 -2.00 4.43 -7.03
CA CYS A 89 -1.21 3.70 -6.06
C CYS A 89 0.29 3.90 -6.31
N PHE A 90 1.05 4.01 -5.24
CA PHE A 90 2.49 4.22 -5.27
C PHE A 90 3.20 3.16 -4.44
N ALA A 91 4.38 2.74 -4.90
CA ALA A 91 5.32 1.97 -4.11
C ALA A 91 6.54 2.84 -3.78
N TYR A 92 6.95 2.89 -2.51
CA TYR A 92 8.12 3.63 -2.05
C TYR A 92 9.12 2.69 -1.40
N ASN A 93 10.29 2.52 -2.00
CA ASN A 93 11.30 1.56 -1.52
C ASN A 93 11.90 1.98 -0.18
N TYR A 94 11.90 1.06 0.79
CA TYR A 94 12.60 1.24 2.06
C TYR A 94 13.81 0.32 2.25
N PHE A 95 14.09 -0.55 1.28
CA PHE A 95 15.23 -1.43 1.37
C PHE A 95 16.52 -0.67 1.10
N PRO A 96 17.51 -0.68 2.02
CA PRO A 96 18.74 0.07 1.84
C PRO A 96 19.57 -0.47 0.65
N LYS A 97 20.16 0.46 -0.11
CA LYS A 97 21.10 0.13 -1.18
C LYS A 97 22.51 0.64 -0.81
N PRO A 98 23.58 -0.10 -1.13
CA PRO A 98 23.59 -1.49 -1.65
C PRO A 98 23.16 -2.49 -0.58
N PHE A 99 22.54 -3.59 -1.02
CA PHE A 99 22.32 -4.73 -0.14
C PHE A 99 23.68 -5.30 0.26
N ASP A 100 24.05 -5.15 1.54
CA ASP A 100 25.20 -5.80 2.12
C ASP A 100 24.73 -7.07 2.86
N PRO A 101 24.95 -8.26 2.29
CA PRO A 101 24.55 -9.50 2.95
C PRO A 101 25.32 -9.72 4.27
N THR A 102 26.43 -9.03 4.49
CA THR A 102 27.19 -9.08 5.75
C THR A 102 26.62 -8.16 6.83
N SER A 103 25.79 -7.17 6.47
CA SER A 103 25.08 -6.29 7.41
C SER A 103 23.98 -7.02 8.22
N GLN A 104 23.60 -8.21 7.79
CA GLN A 104 22.98 -9.18 8.69
C GLN A 104 24.09 -9.69 9.62
N SER A 105 24.30 -8.99 10.74
CA SER A 105 25.13 -9.52 11.79
C SER A 105 24.53 -10.87 12.20
N GLN A 106 25.06 -11.95 11.66
CA GLN A 106 24.83 -13.32 12.11
C GLN A 106 25.51 -13.51 13.49
N GLY A 107 25.32 -12.51 14.36
CA GLY A 107 25.67 -12.63 15.75
C GLY A 107 24.82 -13.72 16.36
N VAL A 108 25.44 -14.84 16.64
CA VAL A 108 24.82 -15.93 17.38
C VAL A 108 24.23 -15.34 18.67
N GLY A 109 22.92 -15.15 18.68
CA GLY A 109 22.11 -15.18 19.90
C GLY A 109 21.94 -13.88 20.71
N THR A 110 22.57 -12.74 20.41
CA THR A 110 22.49 -11.56 21.32
C THR A 110 22.06 -10.24 20.68
N THR A 111 21.99 -10.14 19.36
CA THR A 111 21.63 -8.88 18.67
C THR A 111 20.13 -8.81 18.44
N ALA A 112 19.50 -7.77 18.95
CA ALA A 112 18.08 -7.49 18.71
C ALA A 112 17.79 -7.24 17.23
N LYS A 113 16.68 -7.76 16.73
CA LYS A 113 16.20 -7.57 15.34
C LYS A 113 15.02 -6.62 15.32
N ILE A 114 15.12 -5.61 14.45
CA ILE A 114 14.03 -4.68 14.11
C ILE A 114 13.71 -4.86 12.63
N ALA A 115 12.43 -4.93 12.28
CA ALA A 115 11.99 -5.03 10.90
C ALA A 115 12.46 -3.83 10.07
N LYS A 116 12.83 -4.07 8.81
CA LYS A 116 13.44 -3.07 7.91
C LYS A 116 12.58 -1.84 7.71
N TYR A 117 11.25 -1.98 7.70
CA TYR A 117 10.36 -0.86 7.49
C TYR A 117 10.46 0.22 8.59
N ALA A 118 10.91 -0.16 9.79
CA ALA A 118 11.07 0.74 10.94
C ALA A 118 12.46 1.40 11.00
N TRP A 119 13.30 1.24 9.97
CA TRP A 119 14.60 1.86 9.90
C TRP A 119 14.51 3.25 9.26
N GLY A 120 15.10 4.25 9.89
CA GLY A 120 15.14 5.62 9.36
C GLY A 120 14.01 6.50 9.88
N ASP A 121 13.64 7.49 9.08
CA ASP A 121 12.63 8.48 9.42
C ASP A 121 11.21 7.89 9.36
N ASP A 122 10.25 8.56 10.00
CA ASP A 122 8.85 8.19 9.94
C ASP A 122 8.31 8.27 8.49
N TYR A 123 8.08 7.09 7.90
CA TYR A 123 7.63 6.98 6.52
C TYR A 123 6.26 7.66 6.27
N HIS A 124 5.40 7.75 7.29
CA HIS A 124 4.13 8.44 7.16
C HIS A 124 4.34 9.92 6.81
N GLN A 125 5.33 10.57 7.43
CA GLN A 125 5.65 11.97 7.15
C GLN A 125 6.37 12.09 5.81
N VAL A 126 7.44 11.31 5.61
CA VAL A 126 8.25 11.34 4.38
C VAL A 126 7.41 11.14 3.12
N ILE A 127 6.52 10.15 3.13
CA ILE A 127 5.69 9.86 1.95
C ILE A 127 4.58 10.90 1.77
N LYS A 128 3.91 11.33 2.86
CA LYS A 128 2.87 12.37 2.79
C LYS A 128 3.40 13.69 2.24
N GLU A 129 4.58 14.14 2.67
CA GLU A 129 5.21 15.35 2.16
C GLU A 129 5.44 15.27 0.65
N LYS A 130 5.95 14.12 0.17
CA LYS A 130 6.14 13.88 -1.28
C LYS A 130 4.82 13.88 -2.04
N LEU A 131 3.78 13.21 -1.52
CA LEU A 131 2.47 13.17 -2.15
C LEU A 131 1.81 14.56 -2.20
N PHE A 132 1.91 15.36 -1.14
CA PHE A 132 1.36 16.72 -1.13
C PHE A 132 2.08 17.61 -2.14
N ALA A 133 3.41 17.60 -2.18
CA ALA A 133 4.18 18.35 -3.18
C ALA A 133 3.83 17.90 -4.62
N MET A 134 3.66 16.60 -4.83
CA MET A 134 3.25 16.07 -6.13
C MET A 134 1.82 16.50 -6.49
N MET A 135 0.88 16.47 -5.55
CA MET A 135 -0.50 16.94 -5.77
C MET A 135 -0.56 18.42 -6.13
N ASP A 136 0.27 19.26 -5.50
CA ASP A 136 0.35 20.69 -5.84
C ASP A 136 0.88 20.89 -7.27
N GLU A 137 1.86 20.10 -7.70
CA GLU A 137 2.36 20.14 -9.06
C GLU A 137 1.33 19.60 -10.08
N ILE A 138 0.58 18.55 -9.74
CA ILE A 138 -0.53 18.06 -10.57
C ILE A 138 -1.58 19.15 -10.79
N ARG A 139 -1.96 19.91 -9.76
CA ARG A 139 -2.94 21.02 -9.88
C ARG A 139 -2.52 22.13 -10.82
N ILE A 140 -1.22 22.35 -11.02
CA ILE A 140 -0.71 23.31 -12.00
C ILE A 140 -1.09 22.88 -13.42
N HIS A 141 -1.03 21.59 -13.71
CA HIS A 141 -1.28 21.02 -15.02
C HIS A 141 -2.74 20.56 -15.23
N ILE A 142 -3.39 20.13 -14.16
CA ILE A 142 -4.79 19.68 -14.12
C ILE A 142 -5.54 20.54 -13.11
N PRO A 143 -6.02 21.74 -13.47
CA PRO A 143 -6.59 22.71 -12.51
C PRO A 143 -7.82 22.23 -11.75
N HIS A 144 -8.55 21.24 -12.30
CA HIS A 144 -9.73 20.64 -11.67
C HIS A 144 -9.41 19.40 -10.81
N PHE A 145 -8.11 19.11 -10.62
CA PHE A 145 -7.68 17.98 -9.79
C PHE A 145 -8.04 18.22 -8.31
N GLU A 146 -8.91 17.36 -7.81
CA GLU A 146 -9.23 17.23 -6.39
C GLU A 146 -8.94 15.82 -5.93
N GLY A 147 -8.28 15.67 -4.80
CA GLY A 147 -7.92 14.36 -4.27
C GLY A 147 -7.38 14.44 -2.85
N ARG A 148 -7.19 13.28 -2.27
CA ARG A 148 -6.59 13.12 -0.94
C ARG A 148 -5.52 12.05 -0.97
N ALA A 149 -4.43 12.33 -0.25
CA ALA A 149 -3.32 11.40 -0.06
C ALA A 149 -3.56 10.53 1.19
N PHE A 150 -3.22 9.27 1.08
CA PHE A 150 -3.32 8.27 2.14
C PHE A 150 -1.99 7.51 2.26
N VAL A 151 -1.60 7.24 3.49
CA VAL A 151 -0.43 6.42 3.84
C VAL A 151 -0.78 5.71 5.14
N ASP A 152 -0.99 4.39 5.09
CA ASP A 152 -1.22 3.46 6.20
C ASP A 152 -2.40 3.82 7.13
N SER A 153 -2.40 4.96 7.77
CA SER A 153 -3.28 5.34 8.88
C SER A 153 -4.76 5.60 8.52
N ALA A 154 -5.22 5.28 7.31
CA ALA A 154 -6.59 5.49 6.84
C ALA A 154 -7.31 4.16 6.59
N PRO A 155 -8.66 4.15 6.53
CA PRO A 155 -9.42 2.95 6.17
C PRO A 155 -9.36 2.70 4.65
N VAL A 156 -8.16 2.41 4.14
CA VAL A 156 -7.88 2.06 2.74
C VAL A 156 -7.31 0.65 2.69
N MET A 157 -7.76 -0.16 1.74
CA MET A 157 -7.21 -1.50 1.48
C MET A 157 -6.04 -1.38 0.51
N GLU A 158 -4.90 -0.81 0.97
CA GLU A 158 -3.75 -0.42 0.15
C GLU A 158 -3.25 -1.53 -0.78
N ARG A 159 -3.09 -2.74 -0.26
CA ARG A 159 -2.60 -3.90 -1.05
C ARG A 159 -3.54 -4.29 -2.17
N GLN A 160 -4.85 -4.28 -1.92
CA GLN A 160 -5.88 -4.59 -2.91
C GLN A 160 -5.92 -3.52 -4.00
N TRP A 161 -5.77 -2.24 -3.63
CA TRP A 161 -5.68 -1.15 -4.59
C TRP A 161 -4.41 -1.22 -5.41
N ALA A 162 -3.28 -1.48 -4.79
CA ALA A 162 -2.00 -1.61 -5.47
C ALA A 162 -1.96 -2.81 -6.43
N GLU A 163 -2.60 -3.94 -6.09
CA GLU A 163 -2.78 -5.08 -6.98
C GLU A 163 -3.65 -4.70 -8.18
N ARG A 164 -4.80 -4.05 -7.94
CA ARG A 164 -5.70 -3.56 -9.02
C ARG A 164 -5.03 -2.54 -9.92
N ALA A 165 -4.16 -1.72 -9.38
CA ALA A 165 -3.37 -0.73 -10.10
C ALA A 165 -2.14 -1.32 -10.82
N GLY A 166 -1.99 -2.65 -10.85
CA GLY A 166 -0.91 -3.32 -11.57
C GLY A 166 0.48 -3.17 -10.95
N LEU A 167 0.61 -2.78 -9.66
CA LEU A 167 1.91 -2.65 -9.03
C LEU A 167 2.57 -4.01 -8.77
N GLY A 168 1.79 -5.07 -8.64
CA GLY A 168 2.22 -6.41 -8.35
C GLY A 168 1.04 -7.34 -8.08
N TRP A 169 1.26 -8.42 -7.34
CA TRP A 169 0.23 -9.36 -6.90
C TRP A 169 0.30 -9.57 -5.39
N ILE A 170 -0.80 -9.94 -4.76
CA ILE A 170 -0.82 -10.27 -3.32
C ILE A 170 -0.27 -11.70 -3.15
N GLY A 171 0.90 -11.82 -2.53
CA GLY A 171 1.53 -13.11 -2.25
C GLY A 171 0.85 -13.91 -1.15
N LYS A 172 1.25 -15.18 -0.99
CA LYS A 172 0.71 -16.08 0.06
C LYS A 172 0.95 -15.55 1.49
N ASN A 173 1.93 -14.65 1.68
CA ASN A 173 2.19 -13.92 2.93
C ASN A 173 1.32 -12.67 3.11
N SER A 174 0.30 -12.46 2.28
CA SER A 174 -0.60 -11.30 2.26
C SER A 174 0.09 -9.95 1.98
N LEU A 175 1.34 -9.93 1.55
CA LEU A 175 2.01 -8.70 1.12
C LEU A 175 1.91 -8.53 -0.39
N LEU A 176 2.00 -7.28 -0.85
CA LEU A 176 2.15 -7.03 -2.29
C LEU A 176 3.57 -7.41 -2.71
N LEU A 177 3.68 -8.23 -3.72
CA LEU A 177 4.93 -8.66 -4.33
C LEU A 177 5.08 -8.03 -5.71
N ARG A 178 6.29 -7.56 -6.03
CA ARG A 178 6.63 -7.03 -7.35
C ARG A 178 7.80 -7.81 -7.94
N LYS A 179 7.67 -8.29 -9.16
CA LYS A 179 8.71 -9.07 -9.85
C LYS A 179 10.05 -8.33 -9.89
N GLY A 180 11.10 -8.98 -9.43
CA GLY A 180 12.46 -8.42 -9.37
C GLY A 180 12.71 -7.42 -8.24
N VAL A 181 11.72 -7.17 -7.38
CA VAL A 181 11.81 -6.22 -6.26
C VAL A 181 11.51 -6.90 -4.91
N GLY A 182 10.61 -7.88 -4.88
CA GLY A 182 10.08 -8.47 -3.64
C GLY A 182 8.96 -7.62 -3.05
N SER A 183 8.95 -7.47 -1.70
CA SER A 183 7.90 -6.75 -0.96
C SER A 183 8.42 -5.64 -0.04
N PHE A 184 9.72 -5.28 -0.09
CA PHE A 184 10.33 -4.28 0.77
C PHE A 184 10.07 -2.84 0.31
N PHE A 185 8.80 -2.46 0.19
CA PHE A 185 8.36 -1.11 -0.14
C PHE A 185 7.08 -0.77 0.63
N PHE A 186 6.90 0.52 0.92
CA PHE A 186 5.64 1.06 1.44
C PHE A 186 4.67 1.27 0.30
N LEU A 187 3.37 1.21 0.64
CA LEU A 187 2.29 1.61 -0.24
C LEU A 187 1.76 2.99 0.16
N ALA A 188 1.21 3.70 -0.79
CA ALA A 188 0.52 4.95 -0.57
C ALA A 188 -0.44 5.21 -1.73
N GLU A 189 -1.50 5.98 -1.49
CA GLU A 189 -2.50 6.27 -2.49
C GLU A 189 -2.84 7.76 -2.56
N ILE A 190 -3.23 8.17 -3.77
CA ILE A 190 -4.02 9.37 -4.00
C ILE A 190 -5.36 8.92 -4.60
N ILE A 191 -6.46 9.20 -3.89
CA ILE A 191 -7.80 8.99 -4.42
C ILE A 191 -8.27 10.33 -4.97
N CYS A 192 -8.67 10.40 -6.25
CA CYS A 192 -8.96 11.66 -6.93
C CYS A 192 -10.16 11.59 -7.89
N ASN A 193 -10.63 12.78 -8.29
CA ASN A 193 -11.76 12.99 -9.20
C ASN A 193 -11.40 12.93 -10.70
N VAL A 194 -10.14 12.80 -11.04
CA VAL A 194 -9.70 12.71 -12.46
C VAL A 194 -9.92 11.30 -12.97
N ASP A 195 -10.50 11.16 -14.15
CA ASP A 195 -10.73 9.86 -14.80
C ASP A 195 -9.50 9.48 -15.62
N ILE A 196 -8.71 8.54 -15.08
CA ILE A 196 -7.46 8.05 -15.69
C ILE A 196 -7.66 6.60 -16.08
N GLU A 197 -7.19 6.22 -17.27
CA GLU A 197 -7.25 4.84 -17.73
C GLU A 197 -6.52 3.91 -16.76
N PRO A 198 -7.19 2.87 -16.23
CA PRO A 198 -6.60 1.95 -15.27
C PRO A 198 -5.48 1.10 -15.91
N ASP A 199 -4.57 0.64 -15.08
CA ASP A 199 -3.56 -0.33 -15.48
C ASP A 199 -4.11 -1.76 -15.40
N GLU A 200 -3.51 -2.66 -16.16
CA GLU A 200 -3.81 -4.09 -16.10
C GLU A 200 -3.18 -4.71 -14.84
N GLN A 201 -3.94 -5.58 -14.18
CA GLN A 201 -3.44 -6.34 -13.05
C GLN A 201 -2.32 -7.31 -13.48
N GLN A 202 -1.34 -7.48 -12.62
CA GLN A 202 -0.29 -8.47 -12.84
C GLN A 202 -0.77 -9.88 -12.47
N THR A 203 -0.23 -10.88 -13.17
CA THR A 203 -0.50 -12.28 -12.85
C THR A 203 0.18 -12.69 -11.55
N ASP A 204 -0.45 -13.59 -10.79
CA ASP A 204 0.16 -14.22 -9.62
C ASP A 204 1.31 -15.14 -10.05
N HIS A 205 2.48 -14.95 -9.45
CA HIS A 205 3.66 -15.77 -9.67
C HIS A 205 3.97 -16.71 -8.49
N CYS A 206 3.13 -16.78 -7.47
CA CYS A 206 3.34 -17.68 -6.32
C CYS A 206 3.20 -19.16 -6.68
N GLY A 207 2.28 -19.52 -7.58
CA GLY A 207 2.08 -20.91 -8.00
C GLY A 207 2.09 -21.90 -6.82
N GLU A 208 2.93 -22.93 -6.88
CA GLU A 208 3.10 -23.93 -5.83
C GLU A 208 4.11 -23.52 -4.74
N CYS A 209 4.77 -22.38 -4.86
CA CYS A 209 5.76 -21.92 -3.89
C CYS A 209 5.16 -21.78 -2.50
N ARG A 210 5.88 -22.23 -1.47
CA ARG A 210 5.49 -22.17 -0.06
C ARG A 210 6.54 -21.48 0.81
N ALA A 211 7.58 -20.91 0.23
CA ALA A 211 8.74 -20.40 0.98
C ALA A 211 8.35 -19.47 2.14
N CYS A 212 7.45 -18.51 1.93
CA CYS A 212 7.00 -17.60 2.98
C CYS A 212 6.18 -18.29 4.08
N ILE A 213 5.40 -19.32 3.75
CA ILE A 213 4.63 -20.12 4.71
C ILE A 213 5.60 -20.91 5.59
N ASP A 214 6.57 -21.58 4.97
CA ASP A 214 7.52 -22.46 5.67
C ASP A 214 8.55 -21.63 6.49
N ALA A 215 8.85 -20.39 6.07
CA ALA A 215 9.72 -19.47 6.79
C ALA A 215 9.07 -18.84 8.03
N CYS A 216 7.74 -18.91 8.18
CA CYS A 216 7.03 -18.26 9.29
C CYS A 216 7.24 -19.04 10.61
N PRO A 217 7.99 -18.48 11.60
CA PRO A 217 8.36 -19.22 12.82
C PRO A 217 7.18 -19.62 13.69
N THR A 218 6.08 -18.86 13.62
CA THR A 218 4.87 -19.04 14.41
C THR A 218 3.71 -19.63 13.61
N GLN A 219 3.96 -19.93 12.31
CA GLN A 219 2.94 -20.42 11.38
C GLN A 219 1.68 -19.54 11.35
N ALA A 220 1.90 -18.21 11.33
CA ALA A 220 0.83 -17.21 11.28
C ALA A 220 0.09 -17.19 9.94
N ILE A 221 0.74 -17.66 8.85
CA ILE A 221 0.12 -17.80 7.52
C ILE A 221 -0.69 -19.10 7.54
N VAL A 222 -1.94 -19.03 8.01
CA VAL A 222 -2.80 -20.20 8.22
C VAL A 222 -3.37 -20.77 6.93
N HIS A 223 -3.45 -19.92 5.88
CA HIS A 223 -3.84 -20.28 4.53
C HIS A 223 -3.15 -19.29 3.56
N PRO A 224 -2.95 -19.61 2.27
CA PRO A 224 -2.50 -18.62 1.30
C PRO A 224 -3.30 -17.32 1.40
N GLN A 225 -2.62 -16.20 1.56
CA GLN A 225 -3.18 -14.85 1.73
C GLN A 225 -3.99 -14.62 3.02
N VAL A 226 -4.00 -15.55 3.97
CA VAL A 226 -4.71 -15.42 5.25
C VAL A 226 -3.73 -15.48 6.42
N ILE A 227 -3.60 -14.36 7.13
CA ILE A 227 -2.77 -14.22 8.32
C ILE A 227 -3.65 -14.24 9.56
N ASP A 228 -3.38 -15.15 10.49
CA ASP A 228 -3.86 -15.00 11.87
C ASP A 228 -2.90 -14.08 12.62
N SER A 229 -3.31 -12.82 12.83
CA SER A 229 -2.48 -11.82 13.51
C SER A 229 -2.10 -12.25 14.92
N ASN A 230 -2.97 -12.97 15.62
CA ASN A 230 -2.69 -13.45 16.98
C ASN A 230 -1.44 -14.36 17.07
N ARG A 231 -0.97 -14.86 15.93
CA ARG A 231 0.24 -15.67 15.80
C ARG A 231 1.38 -14.91 15.13
N CYS A 232 1.11 -13.78 14.45
CA CYS A 232 2.11 -13.04 13.69
C CYS A 232 3.08 -12.29 14.62
N ILE A 233 4.39 -12.53 14.47
CA ILE A 233 5.41 -11.85 15.29
C ILE A 233 5.35 -10.33 15.09
N SER A 234 5.07 -9.84 13.89
CA SER A 234 4.91 -8.41 13.64
C SER A 234 3.78 -7.83 14.50
N TYR A 235 2.60 -8.45 14.47
CA TYR A 235 1.49 -8.06 15.35
C TYR A 235 1.85 -8.15 16.82
N LEU A 236 2.43 -9.29 17.27
CA LEU A 236 2.75 -9.54 18.68
C LEU A 236 3.77 -8.56 19.26
N THR A 237 4.60 -7.93 18.43
CA THR A 237 5.65 -6.99 18.85
C THR A 237 5.32 -5.53 18.60
N ILE A 238 4.20 -5.22 17.91
CA ILE A 238 3.80 -3.86 17.55
C ILE A 238 2.42 -3.50 18.06
N GLU A 239 1.41 -4.36 17.79
CA GLU A 239 -0.02 -4.02 17.95
C GLU A 239 -0.67 -4.72 19.15
N HIS A 240 -0.05 -5.81 19.64
CA HIS A 240 -0.61 -6.61 20.71
C HIS A 240 -0.58 -5.86 22.03
N ASP A 241 -1.74 -5.74 22.68
CA ASP A 241 -1.86 -5.14 24.01
C ASP A 241 -1.71 -6.24 25.08
N GLY A 242 -0.69 -6.10 25.90
CA GLY A 242 -0.38 -7.02 26.99
C GLY A 242 0.85 -7.91 26.78
N PRO A 243 1.09 -8.88 27.68
CA PRO A 243 2.26 -9.75 27.61
C PRO A 243 2.14 -10.75 26.46
N ILE A 244 3.21 -10.89 25.68
CA ILE A 244 3.27 -11.89 24.61
C ILE A 244 3.02 -13.31 25.19
N PRO A 245 2.11 -14.10 24.57
CA PRO A 245 1.81 -15.46 25.01
C PRO A 245 3.06 -16.33 25.07
N ILE A 246 3.13 -17.19 26.09
CA ILE A 246 4.35 -17.97 26.41
C ILE A 246 4.77 -18.88 25.25
N ASP A 247 3.80 -19.44 24.55
CA ASP A 247 4.00 -20.40 23.46
C ASP A 247 4.73 -19.77 22.25
N PHE A 248 4.67 -18.46 22.08
CA PHE A 248 5.33 -17.77 20.95
C PHE A 248 6.72 -17.22 21.31
N ARG A 249 7.07 -17.09 22.60
CA ARG A 249 8.31 -16.42 23.03
C ARG A 249 9.55 -17.08 22.46
N ALA A 250 9.60 -18.41 22.43
CA ALA A 250 10.74 -19.14 21.86
C ALA A 250 10.86 -18.91 20.35
N ALA A 251 9.75 -18.90 19.61
CA ALA A 251 9.73 -18.67 18.17
C ALA A 251 10.05 -17.21 17.79
N ILE A 252 9.70 -16.24 18.62
CA ILE A 252 10.03 -14.83 18.44
C ILE A 252 11.55 -14.62 18.51
N GLY A 253 12.23 -15.31 19.44
CA GLY A 253 13.67 -15.21 19.61
C GLY A 253 14.11 -13.79 19.92
N ASN A 254 14.98 -13.22 19.09
CA ASN A 254 15.55 -11.89 19.28
C ASN A 254 14.84 -10.76 18.48
N ARG A 255 13.66 -11.00 17.91
CA ARG A 255 12.85 -9.99 17.22
C ARG A 255 12.14 -9.14 18.27
N ILE A 256 12.51 -7.86 18.34
CA ILE A 256 11.97 -6.93 19.34
C ILE A 256 10.94 -5.97 18.76
N TYR A 257 10.92 -5.78 17.44
CA TYR A 257 9.96 -4.92 16.76
C TYR A 257 9.78 -5.36 15.30
N GLY A 258 8.59 -5.87 14.96
CA GLY A 258 8.27 -6.38 13.63
C GLY A 258 8.99 -7.70 13.28
N CYS A 259 8.75 -8.18 12.07
CA CYS A 259 9.32 -9.42 11.54
C CYS A 259 9.33 -9.39 10.02
N ASP A 260 10.50 -9.70 9.42
CA ASP A 260 10.67 -9.71 7.95
C ASP A 260 10.81 -11.14 7.40
N ASP A 261 10.67 -12.20 8.20
CA ASP A 261 11.05 -13.57 7.79
C ASP A 261 10.32 -14.02 6.52
N CYS A 262 9.03 -13.72 6.39
CA CYS A 262 8.26 -14.08 5.20
C CYS A 262 8.55 -13.17 4.00
N GLN A 263 9.21 -12.03 4.17
CA GLN A 263 9.63 -11.13 3.10
C GLN A 263 11.00 -11.53 2.52
N TRP A 264 11.93 -12.01 3.36
CA TRP A 264 13.27 -12.40 2.93
C TRP A 264 13.33 -13.54 1.91
N VAL A 265 12.27 -14.30 1.80
CA VAL A 265 12.18 -15.48 0.93
C VAL A 265 11.29 -15.24 -0.30
N THR A 266 10.90 -13.97 -0.53
CA THR A 266 10.04 -13.60 -1.66
C THR A 266 10.70 -12.64 -2.64
#